data_1618f7d0618add0a01395027992021ae
#
_entry.id   1618f7d0618add0a01395027992021ae
#
_cell.length_a   1.000
_cell.length_b   1.000
_cell.length_c   1.000
_cell.angle_alpha   90.00
_cell.angle_beta   90.00
_cell.angle_gamma   90.00
#
_symmetry.space_group_name_H-M   'P 1'
#
loop_
_entity.id
_entity.type
_entity.pdbx_description
1 polymer ?
#
loop_
_entity_poly.entity_id
_entity_poly.type
_entity_poly.pdbx_seq_one_letter_code
_entity_poly.pdbx_strand_id
1 'polypeptide(L)'
;MMRLLSPLLAVTVALQFSYALALRHATPVPNPLLANTALPPLARVTPDQVKPAVQSTLAVAENSLTDLEQALSSKLKEDEGPVPYEQILPPLLELYDSYGKPWGLFSHLRAVRDSPQLRAIEDELRPAVVAFGQRLSQSKPIYSALARLNQSSSFASLTEAQQRAVRSELLDRKLGGVALEGAQAEEFNKLQRELSELSSNYSTNVLDAQAAWNMTLTAKDEVKGIPARALEGAADAARKAGHEKATAEDGPWLVSLDGTVMDPVLSYCENRELRETMFRASDTVASSGPHDNSEVLKKILQIRQQNAELLGFSNYDELSLATKMASHDAVT
;
A
#
# COMPACT_ATOMS: atom_id res chain seq x y z
N MET A 1 -44.43 27.33 51.02
CA MET A 1 -42.98 27.45 51.31
C MET A 1 -42.18 27.03 50.07
N MET A 2 -41.97 27.97 49.19
CA MET A 2 -41.27 27.74 47.91
C MET A 2 -39.78 28.09 48.11
N ARG A 3 -38.90 27.07 48.10
CA ARG A 3 -37.45 27.27 48.19
C ARG A 3 -36.95 27.78 46.84
N LEU A 4 -36.47 29.00 46.81
CA LEU A 4 -35.74 29.58 45.70
C LEU A 4 -34.42 28.83 45.52
N LEU A 5 -34.25 28.14 44.40
CA LEU A 5 -32.99 27.54 43.98
C LEU A 5 -31.98 28.67 43.75
N SER A 6 -30.77 28.55 44.34
CA SER A 6 -29.69 29.51 44.29
C SER A 6 -29.31 29.81 42.83
N PRO A 7 -29.12 31.07 42.44
CA PRO A 7 -28.74 31.46 41.07
C PRO A 7 -27.41 30.87 40.58
N LEU A 8 -26.54 30.44 41.49
CA LEU A 8 -25.31 29.74 41.13
C LEU A 8 -25.55 28.34 40.52
N LEU A 9 -26.61 27.60 40.96
CA LEU A 9 -26.90 26.29 40.39
C LEU A 9 -27.49 26.38 38.98
N ALA A 10 -28.24 27.47 38.70
CA ALA A 10 -28.80 27.71 37.37
C ALA A 10 -27.74 28.05 36.32
N VAL A 11 -26.69 28.80 36.72
CA VAL A 11 -25.56 29.16 35.83
C VAL A 11 -24.70 27.91 35.52
N THR A 12 -24.44 27.06 36.50
CA THR A 12 -23.64 25.83 36.28
C THR A 12 -24.34 24.84 35.37
N VAL A 13 -25.64 24.66 35.52
CA VAL A 13 -26.45 23.79 34.66
C VAL A 13 -26.56 24.35 33.25
N ALA A 14 -26.73 25.67 33.09
CA ALA A 14 -26.77 26.33 31.77
C ALA A 14 -25.43 26.23 31.04
N LEU A 15 -24.28 26.36 31.73
CA LEU A 15 -22.94 26.17 31.17
C LEU A 15 -22.68 24.72 30.75
N GLN A 16 -23.14 23.74 31.53
CA GLN A 16 -23.03 22.33 31.17
C GLN A 16 -23.91 21.96 29.98
N PHE A 17 -25.11 22.52 29.89
CA PHE A 17 -26.00 22.32 28.72
C PHE A 17 -25.45 23.00 27.47
N SER A 18 -24.86 24.21 27.58
CA SER A 18 -24.22 24.89 26.45
C SER A 18 -22.99 24.18 25.96
N TYR A 19 -22.17 23.59 26.86
CA TYR A 19 -20.99 22.80 26.49
C TYR A 19 -21.39 21.46 25.85
N ALA A 20 -22.42 20.78 26.35
CA ALA A 20 -22.99 19.57 25.77
C ALA A 20 -23.67 19.83 24.41
N LEU A 21 -24.27 21.01 24.21
CA LEU A 21 -24.87 21.41 22.93
C LEU A 21 -23.80 21.81 21.90
N ALA A 22 -22.70 22.46 22.33
CA ALA A 22 -21.56 22.78 21.49
C ALA A 22 -20.81 21.55 21.02
N LEU A 23 -20.71 20.49 21.84
CA LEU A 23 -20.17 19.19 21.46
C LEU A 23 -21.09 18.40 20.48
N ARG A 24 -22.40 18.70 20.48
CA ARG A 24 -23.34 18.09 19.53
C ARG A 24 -23.38 18.75 18.16
N HIS A 25 -22.79 19.95 18.01
CA HIS A 25 -22.74 20.73 16.76
C HIS A 25 -21.34 20.91 16.21
N ALA A 26 -20.32 20.26 16.77
CA ALA A 26 -19.06 20.11 16.08
C ALA A 26 -19.32 19.18 14.88
N THR A 27 -19.50 19.74 13.70
CA THR A 27 -19.45 18.95 12.47
C THR A 27 -18.15 18.14 12.53
N PRO A 28 -18.21 16.81 12.47
CA PRO A 28 -16.99 16.01 12.52
C PRO A 28 -16.06 16.53 11.42
N VAL A 29 -14.83 16.89 11.78
CA VAL A 29 -13.83 17.31 10.80
C VAL A 29 -13.72 16.17 9.79
N PRO A 30 -13.98 16.41 8.49
CA PRO A 30 -13.97 15.33 7.52
C PRO A 30 -12.64 14.60 7.57
N ASN A 31 -12.68 13.26 7.60
CA ASN A 31 -11.48 12.45 7.62
C ASN A 31 -10.59 12.78 6.41
N PRO A 32 -9.33 13.21 6.61
CA PRO A 32 -8.45 13.63 5.51
C PRO A 32 -8.20 12.56 4.45
N LEU A 33 -8.25 11.27 4.82
CA LEU A 33 -8.11 10.15 3.89
C LEU A 33 -9.31 10.00 2.95
N LEU A 34 -10.47 10.56 3.32
CA LEU A 34 -11.70 10.55 2.52
C LEU A 34 -11.90 11.84 1.73
N ALA A 35 -10.95 12.78 1.81
CA ALA A 35 -11.05 14.06 1.13
C ALA A 35 -10.99 13.87 -0.41
N ASN A 36 -12.01 14.39 -1.10
CA ASN A 36 -12.02 14.43 -2.57
C ASN A 36 -11.36 15.72 -3.06
N THR A 37 -10.03 15.79 -2.96
CA THR A 37 -9.22 16.93 -3.36
C THR A 37 -8.12 16.48 -4.32
N ALA A 38 -7.68 17.39 -5.20
CA ALA A 38 -6.61 17.12 -6.16
C ALA A 38 -5.29 16.73 -5.45
N LEU A 39 -5.00 17.36 -4.30
CA LEU A 39 -3.86 17.02 -3.45
C LEU A 39 -4.39 16.52 -2.09
N PRO A 40 -4.18 15.25 -1.75
CA PRO A 40 -4.60 14.71 -0.46
C PRO A 40 -3.92 15.45 0.70
N PRO A 41 -4.65 15.82 1.76
CA PRO A 41 -4.09 16.57 2.89
C PRO A 41 -3.33 15.64 3.86
N LEU A 42 -2.30 14.95 3.39
CA LEU A 42 -1.55 13.91 4.11
C LEU A 42 -0.95 14.39 5.43
N ALA A 43 -0.58 15.68 5.52
CA ALA A 43 -0.04 16.27 6.76
C ALA A 43 -1.06 16.30 7.92
N ARG A 44 -2.36 16.15 7.63
CA ARG A 44 -3.43 16.17 8.62
C ARG A 44 -3.89 14.78 9.04
N VAL A 45 -3.37 13.73 8.40
CA VAL A 45 -3.74 12.35 8.73
C VAL A 45 -3.08 11.94 10.02
N THR A 46 -3.89 11.45 10.96
CA THR A 46 -3.45 10.86 12.23
C THR A 46 -3.77 9.37 12.24
N PRO A 47 -3.01 8.54 12.98
CA PRO A 47 -3.21 7.09 13.00
C PRO A 47 -4.64 6.64 13.35
N ASP A 48 -5.31 7.32 14.28
CA ASP A 48 -6.68 7.05 14.70
C ASP A 48 -7.73 7.25 13.60
N GLN A 49 -7.41 8.03 12.57
CA GLN A 49 -8.29 8.30 11.43
C GLN A 49 -8.23 7.22 10.35
N VAL A 50 -7.17 6.39 10.34
CA VAL A 50 -6.93 5.41 9.28
C VAL A 50 -7.98 4.30 9.30
N LYS A 51 -8.14 3.64 10.45
CA LYS A 51 -9.04 2.50 10.59
C LYS A 51 -10.49 2.85 10.22
N PRO A 52 -11.11 3.93 10.74
CA PRO A 52 -12.47 4.31 10.35
C PRO A 52 -12.60 4.64 8.85
N ALA A 53 -11.60 5.28 8.25
CA ALA A 53 -11.62 5.59 6.82
C ALA A 53 -11.63 4.32 5.97
N VAL A 54 -10.67 3.42 6.19
CA VAL A 54 -10.55 2.18 5.40
C VAL A 54 -11.76 1.28 5.60
N GLN A 55 -12.23 1.10 6.83
CA GLN A 55 -13.41 0.27 7.11
C GLN A 55 -14.69 0.82 6.47
N SER A 56 -14.91 2.14 6.53
CA SER A 56 -16.08 2.76 5.90
C SER A 56 -16.04 2.66 4.38
N THR A 57 -14.89 2.84 3.76
CA THR A 57 -14.76 2.71 2.30
C THR A 57 -14.88 1.27 1.83
N LEU A 58 -14.36 0.30 2.57
CA LEU A 58 -14.57 -1.12 2.27
C LEU A 58 -16.07 -1.49 2.35
N ALA A 59 -16.78 -1.02 3.37
CA ALA A 59 -18.23 -1.30 3.49
C ALA A 59 -19.03 -0.70 2.32
N VAL A 60 -18.69 0.52 1.88
CA VAL A 60 -19.32 1.13 0.70
C VAL A 60 -18.97 0.34 -0.56
N ALA A 61 -17.70 -0.04 -0.72
CA ALA A 61 -17.23 -0.80 -1.87
C ALA A 61 -17.89 -2.19 -1.98
N GLU A 62 -18.10 -2.88 -0.84
CA GLU A 62 -18.83 -4.17 -0.77
C GLU A 62 -20.28 -4.03 -1.28
N ASN A 63 -20.98 -2.97 -0.89
CA ASN A 63 -22.32 -2.71 -1.36
C ASN A 63 -22.32 -2.37 -2.86
N SER A 64 -21.44 -1.47 -3.29
CA SER A 64 -21.31 -1.09 -4.72
C SER A 64 -20.97 -2.27 -5.61
N LEU A 65 -20.09 -3.18 -5.16
CA LEU A 65 -19.78 -4.42 -5.87
C LEU A 65 -21.02 -5.32 -5.97
N THR A 66 -21.75 -5.48 -4.89
CA THR A 66 -22.97 -6.29 -4.85
C THR A 66 -24.03 -5.74 -5.82
N ASP A 67 -24.24 -4.42 -5.83
CA ASP A 67 -25.20 -3.77 -6.71
C ASP A 67 -24.78 -3.93 -8.19
N LEU A 68 -23.49 -3.76 -8.50
CA LEU A 68 -22.94 -3.98 -9.84
C LEU A 68 -23.11 -5.43 -10.29
N GLU A 69 -22.78 -6.40 -9.44
CA GLU A 69 -22.95 -7.83 -9.72
C GLU A 69 -24.42 -8.20 -9.99
N GLN A 70 -25.34 -7.65 -9.21
CA GLN A 70 -26.79 -7.88 -9.42
C GLN A 70 -27.26 -7.28 -10.73
N ALA A 71 -26.90 -6.03 -11.04
CA ALA A 71 -27.24 -5.36 -12.28
C ALA A 71 -26.73 -6.13 -13.52
N LEU A 72 -25.45 -6.54 -13.48
CA LEU A 72 -24.85 -7.32 -14.57
C LEU A 72 -25.47 -8.71 -14.70
N SER A 73 -25.72 -9.39 -13.58
CA SER A 73 -26.37 -10.72 -13.56
C SER A 73 -27.78 -10.69 -14.16
N SER A 74 -28.57 -9.66 -13.87
CA SER A 74 -29.90 -9.46 -14.46
C SER A 74 -29.81 -9.29 -15.97
N LYS A 75 -28.94 -8.40 -16.44
CA LYS A 75 -28.74 -8.17 -17.89
C LYS A 75 -28.24 -9.41 -18.61
N LEU A 76 -27.33 -10.17 -18.02
CA LEU A 76 -26.80 -11.41 -18.59
C LEU A 76 -27.88 -12.51 -18.73
N LYS A 77 -28.96 -12.45 -17.93
CA LYS A 77 -30.11 -13.38 -17.99
C LYS A 77 -31.21 -12.90 -18.94
N GLU A 78 -31.47 -11.60 -18.98
CA GLU A 78 -32.59 -11.00 -19.74
C GLU A 78 -32.28 -10.88 -21.24
N ASP A 79 -31.03 -10.69 -21.60
CA ASP A 79 -30.60 -10.46 -22.97
C ASP A 79 -29.34 -11.29 -23.30
N GLU A 80 -29.34 -11.97 -24.44
CA GLU A 80 -28.16 -12.66 -24.97
C GLU A 80 -27.13 -11.70 -25.60
N GLY A 81 -27.50 -10.44 -25.81
CA GLY A 81 -26.65 -9.39 -26.35
C GLY A 81 -25.49 -8.96 -25.41
N PRO A 82 -24.55 -8.15 -25.92
CA PRO A 82 -23.45 -7.63 -25.12
C PRO A 82 -23.95 -6.62 -24.08
N VAL A 83 -23.36 -6.65 -22.89
CA VAL A 83 -23.53 -5.56 -21.91
C VAL A 83 -22.68 -4.37 -22.40
N PRO A 84 -23.25 -3.15 -22.53
CA PRO A 84 -22.51 -1.97 -22.98
C PRO A 84 -21.30 -1.65 -22.09
N TYR A 85 -20.22 -1.17 -22.69
CA TYR A 85 -18.98 -0.76 -22.00
C TYR A 85 -19.24 0.16 -20.81
N GLU A 86 -20.12 1.15 -20.99
CA GLU A 86 -20.45 2.18 -19.99
C GLU A 86 -21.13 1.60 -18.73
N GLN A 87 -21.70 0.42 -18.83
CA GLN A 87 -22.36 -0.26 -17.71
C GLN A 87 -21.43 -1.21 -16.96
N ILE A 88 -20.23 -1.44 -17.47
CA ILE A 88 -19.24 -2.35 -16.86
C ILE A 88 -18.04 -1.56 -16.33
N LEU A 89 -17.31 -0.89 -17.25
CA LEU A 89 -16.00 -0.31 -16.91
C LEU A 89 -16.09 0.95 -16.04
N PRO A 90 -16.90 1.99 -16.34
CA PRO A 90 -16.97 3.17 -15.50
C PRO A 90 -17.38 2.85 -14.05
N PRO A 91 -18.45 2.07 -13.76
CA PRO A 91 -18.78 1.70 -12.39
C PRO A 91 -17.68 0.89 -11.69
N LEU A 92 -16.96 0.04 -12.42
CA LEU A 92 -15.85 -0.73 -11.90
C LEU A 92 -14.66 0.17 -11.54
N LEU A 93 -14.34 1.17 -12.36
CA LEU A 93 -13.27 2.14 -12.09
C LEU A 93 -13.61 3.03 -10.87
N GLU A 94 -14.87 3.47 -10.74
CA GLU A 94 -15.34 4.19 -9.56
C GLU A 94 -15.19 3.35 -8.28
N LEU A 95 -15.46 2.06 -8.38
CA LEU A 95 -15.28 1.12 -7.29
C LEU A 95 -13.79 0.99 -6.92
N TYR A 96 -12.89 0.83 -7.88
CA TYR A 96 -11.44 0.79 -7.63
C TYR A 96 -10.95 2.06 -6.91
N ASP A 97 -11.39 3.24 -7.36
CA ASP A 97 -11.02 4.52 -6.76
C ASP A 97 -11.55 4.64 -5.33
N SER A 98 -12.77 4.20 -5.08
CA SER A 98 -13.46 4.41 -3.80
C SER A 98 -12.74 3.73 -2.63
N TYR A 99 -12.28 2.48 -2.78
CA TYR A 99 -11.58 1.75 -1.72
C TYR A 99 -10.06 1.83 -1.82
N GLY A 100 -9.55 1.92 -3.07
CA GLY A 100 -8.12 1.92 -3.33
C GLY A 100 -7.42 3.19 -2.88
N LYS A 101 -8.08 4.36 -3.04
CA LYS A 101 -7.49 5.65 -2.67
C LYS A 101 -7.18 5.78 -1.18
N PRO A 102 -8.10 5.54 -0.22
CA PRO A 102 -7.77 5.62 1.21
C PRO A 102 -6.71 4.63 1.65
N TRP A 103 -6.74 3.39 1.14
CA TRP A 103 -5.72 2.38 1.41
C TRP A 103 -4.36 2.77 0.84
N GLY A 104 -4.32 3.26 -0.42
CA GLY A 104 -3.09 3.70 -1.07
C GLY A 104 -2.45 4.90 -0.37
N LEU A 105 -3.25 5.89 0.07
CA LEU A 105 -2.77 7.03 0.84
C LEU A 105 -2.20 6.61 2.20
N PHE A 106 -2.86 5.68 2.89
CA PHE A 106 -2.36 5.11 4.13
C PHE A 106 -1.04 4.34 3.92
N SER A 107 -1.00 3.47 2.91
CA SER A 107 0.22 2.69 2.58
C SER A 107 1.39 3.61 2.23
N HIS A 108 1.14 4.72 1.53
CA HIS A 108 2.16 5.74 1.27
C HIS A 108 2.66 6.39 2.57
N LEU A 109 1.75 6.81 3.46
CA LEU A 109 2.13 7.38 4.76
C LEU A 109 2.95 6.39 5.58
N ARG A 110 2.56 5.14 5.60
CA ARG A 110 3.29 4.07 6.28
C ARG A 110 4.71 3.92 5.71
N ALA A 111 4.87 3.99 4.39
CA ALA A 111 6.19 3.87 3.75
C ALA A 111 7.13 5.03 4.05
N VAL A 112 6.61 6.28 4.20
CA VAL A 112 7.44 7.49 4.38
C VAL A 112 7.48 8.02 5.82
N ARG A 113 6.58 7.56 6.69
CA ARG A 113 6.45 7.97 8.10
C ARG A 113 6.20 6.75 9.01
N ASP A 114 6.95 5.67 8.76
CA ASP A 114 6.80 4.40 9.46
C ASP A 114 6.81 4.56 10.99
N SER A 115 5.94 3.81 11.64
CA SER A 115 5.88 3.74 13.11
C SER A 115 5.23 2.42 13.55
N PRO A 116 5.52 1.95 14.79
CA PRO A 116 4.87 0.75 15.34
C PRO A 116 3.34 0.84 15.32
N GLN A 117 2.77 2.03 15.55
CA GLN A 117 1.33 2.25 15.52
C GLN A 117 0.74 2.08 14.12
N LEU A 118 1.38 2.62 13.07
CA LEU A 118 0.92 2.46 11.69
C LEU A 118 1.08 1.01 11.22
N ARG A 119 2.15 0.31 11.63
CA ARG A 119 2.34 -1.13 11.35
C ARG A 119 1.20 -1.97 11.94
N ALA A 120 0.85 -1.74 13.20
CA ALA A 120 -0.25 -2.46 13.85
C ALA A 120 -1.60 -2.22 13.16
N ILE A 121 -1.88 -1.00 12.70
CA ILE A 121 -3.08 -0.66 11.93
C ILE A 121 -3.08 -1.38 10.58
N GLU A 122 -1.94 -1.43 9.88
CA GLU A 122 -1.78 -2.14 8.62
C GLU A 122 -2.07 -3.64 8.79
N ASP A 123 -1.48 -4.27 9.80
CA ASP A 123 -1.65 -5.69 10.08
C ASP A 123 -3.11 -6.05 10.41
N GLU A 124 -3.81 -5.16 11.11
CA GLU A 124 -5.24 -5.34 11.41
C GLU A 124 -6.13 -5.23 10.16
N LEU A 125 -5.84 -4.27 9.26
CA LEU A 125 -6.70 -3.95 8.12
C LEU A 125 -6.39 -4.77 6.85
N ARG A 126 -5.15 -5.17 6.65
CA ARG A 126 -4.69 -5.88 5.44
C ARG A 126 -5.52 -7.11 5.10
N PRO A 127 -5.88 -8.00 6.04
CA PRO A 127 -6.70 -9.17 5.71
C PRO A 127 -8.03 -8.82 5.06
N ALA A 128 -8.71 -7.77 5.53
CA ALA A 128 -9.99 -7.33 4.97
C ALA A 128 -9.83 -6.71 3.56
N VAL A 129 -8.78 -5.91 3.37
CA VAL A 129 -8.46 -5.31 2.05
C VAL A 129 -8.12 -6.40 1.03
N VAL A 130 -7.31 -7.39 1.41
CA VAL A 130 -6.95 -8.52 0.55
C VAL A 130 -8.18 -9.36 0.21
N ALA A 131 -9.02 -9.67 1.20
CA ALA A 131 -10.25 -10.44 0.99
C ALA A 131 -11.21 -9.74 0.02
N PHE A 132 -11.38 -8.42 0.17
CA PHE A 132 -12.20 -7.64 -0.76
C PHE A 132 -11.60 -7.62 -2.17
N GLY A 133 -10.29 -7.42 -2.31
CA GLY A 133 -9.59 -7.49 -3.59
C GLY A 133 -9.76 -8.85 -4.29
N GLN A 134 -9.67 -9.96 -3.54
CA GLN A 134 -9.93 -11.31 -4.05
C GLN A 134 -11.37 -11.47 -4.53
N ARG A 135 -12.37 -11.05 -3.72
CA ARG A 135 -13.79 -11.10 -4.11
C ARG A 135 -14.05 -10.31 -5.39
N LEU A 136 -13.49 -9.09 -5.47
CA LEU A 136 -13.66 -8.22 -6.64
C LEU A 136 -13.04 -8.84 -7.90
N SER A 137 -11.80 -9.36 -7.82
CA SER A 137 -11.11 -9.96 -8.97
C SER A 137 -11.79 -11.26 -9.44
N GLN A 138 -12.46 -11.99 -8.54
CA GLN A 138 -13.13 -13.27 -8.80
C GLN A 138 -14.64 -13.12 -9.09
N SER A 139 -15.12 -11.89 -9.32
CA SER A 139 -16.54 -11.65 -9.66
C SER A 139 -16.90 -12.24 -11.02
N LYS A 140 -17.61 -13.38 -11.01
CA LYS A 140 -18.09 -14.06 -12.21
C LYS A 140 -19.05 -13.18 -13.06
N PRO A 141 -20.00 -12.40 -12.50
CA PRO A 141 -20.86 -11.50 -13.28
C PRO A 141 -20.07 -10.46 -14.07
N ILE A 142 -19.07 -9.82 -13.45
CA ILE A 142 -18.24 -8.82 -14.13
C ILE A 142 -17.41 -9.50 -15.23
N TYR A 143 -16.76 -10.64 -14.93
CA TYR A 143 -16.01 -11.39 -15.93
C TYR A 143 -16.87 -11.80 -17.12
N SER A 144 -18.06 -12.34 -16.88
CA SER A 144 -18.98 -12.78 -17.92
C SER A 144 -19.48 -11.60 -18.80
N ALA A 145 -19.78 -10.46 -18.19
CA ALA A 145 -20.17 -9.25 -18.92
C ALA A 145 -19.03 -8.74 -19.84
N LEU A 146 -17.80 -8.67 -19.30
CA LEU A 146 -16.61 -8.29 -20.08
C LEU A 146 -16.33 -9.30 -21.21
N ALA A 147 -16.43 -10.61 -20.95
CA ALA A 147 -16.21 -11.64 -21.95
C ALA A 147 -17.23 -11.56 -23.09
N ARG A 148 -18.51 -11.37 -22.75
CA ARG A 148 -19.58 -11.20 -23.74
C ARG A 148 -19.39 -9.92 -24.57
N LEU A 149 -19.01 -8.80 -23.95
CA LEU A 149 -18.66 -7.58 -24.67
C LEU A 149 -17.49 -7.80 -25.63
N ASN A 150 -16.40 -8.40 -25.16
CA ASN A 150 -15.19 -8.64 -25.96
C ASN A 150 -15.45 -9.54 -27.20
N GLN A 151 -16.45 -10.44 -27.14
CA GLN A 151 -16.82 -11.35 -28.23
C GLN A 151 -17.88 -10.75 -29.18
N SER A 152 -18.45 -9.60 -28.85
CA SER A 152 -19.51 -8.98 -29.60
C SER A 152 -19.02 -8.15 -30.78
N SER A 153 -19.91 -7.91 -31.77
CA SER A 153 -19.63 -6.98 -32.86
C SER A 153 -19.47 -5.52 -32.41
N SER A 154 -20.13 -5.13 -31.29
CA SER A 154 -19.99 -3.79 -30.72
C SER A 154 -18.60 -3.52 -30.13
N PHE A 155 -17.84 -4.55 -29.82
CA PHE A 155 -16.46 -4.39 -29.33
C PHE A 155 -15.55 -3.67 -30.34
N ALA A 156 -15.72 -3.94 -31.64
CA ALA A 156 -14.96 -3.28 -32.69
C ALA A 156 -15.25 -1.78 -32.84
N SER A 157 -16.41 -1.32 -32.34
CA SER A 157 -16.79 0.11 -32.35
C SER A 157 -16.21 0.91 -31.18
N LEU A 158 -15.66 0.23 -30.18
CA LEU A 158 -14.94 0.87 -29.06
C LEU A 158 -13.62 1.49 -29.53
N THR A 159 -13.19 2.55 -28.88
CA THR A 159 -11.85 3.10 -29.10
C THR A 159 -10.76 2.07 -28.73
N GLU A 160 -9.57 2.21 -29.30
CA GLU A 160 -8.44 1.33 -28.98
C GLU A 160 -8.15 1.28 -27.47
N ALA A 161 -8.22 2.42 -26.79
CA ALA A 161 -8.03 2.50 -25.33
C ALA A 161 -9.11 1.70 -24.58
N GLN A 162 -10.38 1.81 -24.97
CA GLN A 162 -11.47 1.04 -24.35
C GLN A 162 -11.33 -0.46 -24.63
N GLN A 163 -10.99 -0.85 -25.87
CA GLN A 163 -10.72 -2.26 -26.20
C GLN A 163 -9.58 -2.83 -25.34
N ARG A 164 -8.50 -2.05 -25.18
CA ARG A 164 -7.38 -2.44 -24.32
C ARG A 164 -7.79 -2.57 -22.86
N ALA A 165 -8.57 -1.64 -22.33
CA ALA A 165 -9.09 -1.70 -20.97
C ALA A 165 -9.91 -2.98 -20.73
N VAL A 166 -10.84 -3.32 -21.64
CA VAL A 166 -11.63 -4.55 -21.54
C VAL A 166 -10.75 -5.81 -21.56
N ARG A 167 -9.75 -5.86 -22.45
CA ARG A 167 -8.83 -7.02 -22.54
C ARG A 167 -7.95 -7.13 -21.29
N SER A 168 -7.46 -6.02 -20.78
CA SER A 168 -6.66 -6.00 -19.53
C SER A 168 -7.50 -6.49 -18.36
N GLU A 169 -8.72 -5.98 -18.15
CA GLU A 169 -9.62 -6.43 -17.09
C GLU A 169 -9.96 -7.93 -17.20
N LEU A 170 -10.16 -8.44 -18.40
CA LEU A 170 -10.39 -9.88 -18.61
C LEU A 170 -9.18 -10.71 -18.21
N LEU A 171 -7.98 -10.25 -18.58
CA LEU A 171 -6.74 -10.91 -18.22
C LEU A 171 -6.52 -10.87 -16.70
N ASP A 172 -6.63 -9.69 -16.10
CA ASP A 172 -6.42 -9.50 -14.65
C ASP A 172 -7.36 -10.38 -13.82
N ARG A 173 -8.63 -10.55 -14.25
CA ARG A 173 -9.57 -11.44 -13.58
C ARG A 173 -9.20 -12.92 -13.74
N LYS A 174 -8.70 -13.33 -14.91
CA LYS A 174 -8.17 -14.69 -15.09
C LYS A 174 -6.98 -14.94 -14.15
N LEU A 175 -6.05 -14.00 -14.09
CA LEU A 175 -4.90 -14.06 -13.20
C LEU A 175 -5.29 -13.92 -11.71
N GLY A 176 -6.42 -13.28 -11.42
CA GLY A 176 -7.04 -13.24 -10.10
C GLY A 176 -7.79 -14.52 -9.69
N GLY A 177 -7.81 -15.52 -10.58
CA GLY A 177 -8.37 -16.83 -10.27
C GLY A 177 -9.89 -16.95 -10.47
N VAL A 178 -10.53 -16.07 -11.28
CA VAL A 178 -12.00 -16.10 -11.52
C VAL A 178 -12.50 -17.43 -12.11
N ALA A 179 -11.62 -18.14 -12.81
CA ALA A 179 -11.93 -19.45 -13.40
C ALA A 179 -11.68 -20.64 -12.48
N LEU A 180 -11.05 -20.43 -11.32
CA LEU A 180 -10.80 -21.48 -10.36
C LEU A 180 -12.07 -21.83 -9.58
N GLU A 181 -12.23 -23.12 -9.24
CA GLU A 181 -13.40 -23.61 -8.51
C GLU A 181 -13.00 -24.58 -7.39
N GLY A 182 -13.89 -24.73 -6.40
CA GLY A 182 -13.71 -25.68 -5.31
C GLY A 182 -12.36 -25.52 -4.59
N ALA A 183 -11.67 -26.65 -4.38
CA ALA A 183 -10.40 -26.70 -3.66
C ALA A 183 -9.29 -25.85 -4.29
N GLN A 184 -9.26 -25.70 -5.62
CA GLN A 184 -8.26 -24.87 -6.30
C GLN A 184 -8.46 -23.38 -5.99
N ALA A 185 -9.69 -22.90 -5.97
CA ALA A 185 -10.01 -21.51 -5.60
C ALA A 185 -9.65 -21.24 -4.13
N GLU A 186 -9.96 -22.16 -3.24
CA GLU A 186 -9.64 -22.07 -1.80
C GLU A 186 -8.11 -22.00 -1.58
N GLU A 187 -7.36 -22.90 -2.22
CA GLU A 187 -5.90 -22.91 -2.11
C GLU A 187 -5.27 -21.64 -2.71
N PHE A 188 -5.71 -21.22 -3.90
CA PHE A 188 -5.26 -19.97 -4.50
C PHE A 188 -5.49 -18.77 -3.55
N ASN A 189 -6.69 -18.66 -3.00
CA ASN A 189 -7.02 -17.57 -2.08
C ASN A 189 -6.20 -17.61 -0.79
N LYS A 190 -5.91 -18.78 -0.27
CA LYS A 190 -5.01 -18.99 0.88
C LYS A 190 -3.58 -18.53 0.55
N LEU A 191 -3.04 -18.97 -0.58
CA LEU A 191 -1.70 -18.60 -1.05
C LEU A 191 -1.57 -17.08 -1.29
N GLN A 192 -2.61 -16.44 -1.80
CA GLN A 192 -2.62 -14.97 -1.99
C GLN A 192 -2.55 -14.21 -0.65
N ARG A 193 -3.30 -14.66 0.37
CA ARG A 193 -3.21 -14.05 1.70
C ARG A 193 -1.83 -14.24 2.32
N GLU A 194 -1.29 -15.44 2.25
CA GLU A 194 0.05 -15.76 2.76
C GLU A 194 1.14 -14.97 2.01
N LEU A 195 1.03 -14.83 0.70
CA LEU A 195 1.95 -14.02 -0.10
C LEU A 195 1.91 -12.53 0.29
N SER A 196 0.72 -11.99 0.57
CA SER A 196 0.56 -10.61 1.04
C SER A 196 1.23 -10.39 2.40
N GLU A 197 1.05 -11.31 3.34
CA GLU A 197 1.69 -11.27 4.66
C GLU A 197 3.22 -11.37 4.55
N LEU A 198 3.73 -12.35 3.81
CA LEU A 198 5.18 -12.53 3.60
C LEU A 198 5.82 -11.33 2.90
N SER A 199 5.13 -10.72 1.94
CA SER A 199 5.63 -9.52 1.24
C SER A 199 5.73 -8.32 2.18
N SER A 200 4.77 -8.17 3.09
CA SER A 200 4.82 -7.13 4.12
C SER A 200 5.97 -7.37 5.11
N ASN A 201 6.11 -8.61 5.58
CA ASN A 201 7.20 -9.01 6.48
C ASN A 201 8.57 -8.79 5.83
N TYR A 202 8.72 -9.16 4.56
CA TYR A 202 9.93 -8.91 3.78
C TYR A 202 10.29 -7.42 3.77
N SER A 203 9.34 -6.57 3.43
CA SER A 203 9.55 -5.11 3.35
C SER A 203 9.88 -4.51 4.71
N THR A 204 9.21 -4.96 5.77
CA THR A 204 9.46 -4.51 7.14
C THR A 204 10.87 -4.91 7.60
N ASN A 205 11.29 -6.16 7.35
CA ASN A 205 12.63 -6.62 7.69
C ASN A 205 13.73 -5.81 6.98
N VAL A 206 13.51 -5.46 5.69
CA VAL A 206 14.46 -4.59 4.96
C VAL A 206 14.56 -3.22 5.62
N LEU A 207 13.43 -2.58 5.93
CA LEU A 207 13.41 -1.27 6.58
C LEU A 207 14.09 -1.30 7.95
N ASP A 208 13.80 -2.32 8.76
CA ASP A 208 14.36 -2.46 10.10
C ASP A 208 15.87 -2.77 10.05
N ALA A 209 16.32 -3.62 9.14
CA ALA A 209 17.73 -3.90 8.93
C ALA A 209 18.51 -2.66 8.45
N GLN A 210 17.93 -1.87 7.53
CA GLN A 210 18.53 -0.60 7.10
C GLN A 210 18.63 0.41 8.25
N ALA A 211 17.55 0.55 9.03
CA ALA A 211 17.52 1.49 10.15
C ALA A 211 18.47 1.09 11.30
N ALA A 212 18.68 -0.21 11.49
CA ALA A 212 19.59 -0.73 12.52
C ALA A 212 21.07 -0.50 12.19
N TRP A 213 21.43 -0.38 10.90
CA TRP A 213 22.81 -0.19 10.52
C TRP A 213 23.21 1.28 10.54
N ASN A 214 24.24 1.59 11.33
CA ASN A 214 24.87 2.91 11.35
C ASN A 214 26.33 2.79 11.79
N MET A 215 27.13 3.81 11.44
CA MET A 215 28.51 3.92 11.88
C MET A 215 28.82 5.37 12.23
N THR A 216 29.46 5.58 13.36
CA THR A 216 29.95 6.90 13.78
C THR A 216 31.39 7.09 13.33
N LEU A 217 31.64 8.16 12.54
CA LEU A 217 32.94 8.58 12.08
C LEU A 217 33.41 9.78 12.92
N THR A 218 34.67 9.81 13.30
CA THR A 218 35.23 10.85 14.19
C THR A 218 36.44 11.58 13.63
N ALA A 219 37.13 10.97 12.67
CA ALA A 219 38.31 11.56 12.05
C ALA A 219 37.98 12.25 10.71
N LYS A 220 38.53 13.43 10.49
CA LYS A 220 38.31 14.19 9.25
C LYS A 220 38.77 13.45 7.98
N ASP A 221 39.81 12.65 8.09
CA ASP A 221 40.31 11.84 7.00
C ASP A 221 39.32 10.74 6.55
N GLU A 222 38.46 10.26 7.46
CA GLU A 222 37.44 9.26 7.14
C GLU A 222 36.35 9.83 6.20
N VAL A 223 36.07 11.13 6.29
CA VAL A 223 34.98 11.80 5.57
C VAL A 223 35.47 12.65 4.39
N LYS A 224 36.78 12.60 4.09
CA LYS A 224 37.36 13.40 3.02
C LYS A 224 36.68 13.10 1.67
N GLY A 225 36.34 14.17 0.95
CA GLY A 225 35.63 14.11 -0.34
C GLY A 225 34.10 14.12 -0.24
N ILE A 226 33.54 13.82 0.92
CA ILE A 226 32.07 13.86 1.09
C ILE A 226 31.59 15.31 1.03
N PRO A 227 30.51 15.61 0.24
CA PRO A 227 29.96 16.96 0.13
C PRO A 227 29.47 17.50 1.49
N ALA A 228 29.68 18.80 1.74
CA ALA A 228 29.34 19.46 2.99
C ALA A 228 27.85 19.25 3.41
N ARG A 229 26.92 19.28 2.44
CA ARG A 229 25.51 19.01 2.70
C ARG A 229 25.23 17.61 3.27
N ALA A 230 25.97 16.61 2.78
CA ALA A 230 25.85 15.24 3.29
C ALA A 230 26.46 15.12 4.69
N LEU A 231 27.59 15.80 4.94
CA LEU A 231 28.20 15.89 6.28
C LEU A 231 27.30 16.61 7.28
N GLU A 232 26.56 17.65 6.86
CA GLU A 232 25.56 18.31 7.69
C GLU A 232 24.45 17.33 8.12
N GLY A 233 23.90 16.56 7.17
CA GLY A 233 22.93 15.53 7.47
C GLY A 233 23.44 14.45 8.41
N ALA A 234 24.68 13.99 8.22
CA ALA A 234 25.33 13.01 9.09
C ALA A 234 25.62 13.57 10.51
N ALA A 235 25.96 14.86 10.61
CA ALA A 235 26.10 15.53 11.91
C ALA A 235 24.75 15.73 12.61
N ASP A 236 23.68 16.04 11.86
CA ASP A 236 22.32 16.07 12.41
C ASP A 236 21.89 14.71 12.97
N ALA A 237 22.18 13.64 12.24
CA ALA A 237 21.93 12.27 12.71
C ALA A 237 22.72 11.97 13.98
N ALA A 238 23.99 12.36 14.04
CA ALA A 238 24.82 12.20 15.21
C ALA A 238 24.27 12.98 16.42
N ARG A 239 23.80 14.23 16.23
CA ARG A 239 23.15 15.01 17.31
C ARG A 239 21.92 14.30 17.87
N LYS A 240 21.08 13.75 17.00
CA LYS A 240 19.90 12.97 17.39
C LYS A 240 20.28 11.68 18.15
N ALA A 241 21.44 11.12 17.86
CA ALA A 241 21.99 9.94 18.57
C ALA A 241 22.72 10.27 19.87
N GLY A 242 22.72 11.55 20.33
CA GLY A 242 23.30 11.98 21.61
C GLY A 242 24.65 12.69 21.49
N HIS A 243 25.18 12.92 20.30
CA HIS A 243 26.38 13.70 20.08
C HIS A 243 26.06 15.18 19.90
N GLU A 244 25.55 15.83 20.93
CA GLU A 244 24.99 17.20 20.87
C GLU A 244 25.87 18.25 20.20
N LYS A 245 27.20 18.09 20.25
CA LYS A 245 28.19 19.01 19.69
C LYS A 245 28.61 18.68 18.25
N ALA A 246 27.98 17.69 17.61
CA ALA A 246 28.35 17.30 16.24
C ALA A 246 28.10 18.43 15.23
N THR A 247 29.10 18.72 14.39
CA THR A 247 29.03 19.71 13.32
C THR A 247 29.42 19.10 11.97
N ALA A 248 29.08 19.75 10.88
CA ALA A 248 29.51 19.32 9.56
C ALA A 248 31.02 19.35 9.38
N GLU A 249 31.70 20.32 10.05
CA GLU A 249 33.14 20.57 9.94
C GLU A 249 34.00 19.67 10.82
N ASP A 250 33.54 19.40 12.05
CA ASP A 250 34.36 18.75 13.09
C ASP A 250 33.80 17.40 13.53
N GLY A 251 32.58 17.01 13.04
CA GLY A 251 31.94 15.75 13.45
C GLY A 251 31.50 15.73 14.92
N PRO A 252 31.27 14.55 15.52
CA PRO A 252 31.23 13.28 14.80
C PRO A 252 30.09 13.19 13.78
N TRP A 253 30.24 12.33 12.78
CA TRP A 253 29.27 12.08 11.74
C TRP A 253 28.68 10.68 11.86
N LEU A 254 27.36 10.56 11.92
CA LEU A 254 26.66 9.27 11.90
C LEU A 254 26.23 8.97 10.46
N VAL A 255 26.87 8.00 9.83
CA VAL A 255 26.46 7.52 8.50
C VAL A 255 25.55 6.32 8.63
N SER A 256 24.59 6.20 7.70
CA SER A 256 23.58 5.15 7.64
C SER A 256 23.37 4.66 6.21
N LEU A 257 22.54 3.63 6.03
CA LEU A 257 22.14 3.14 4.70
C LEU A 257 20.99 3.95 4.06
N ASP A 258 20.63 5.10 4.64
CA ASP A 258 19.73 6.04 3.97
C ASP A 258 20.41 6.60 2.71
N GLY A 259 19.71 6.57 1.57
CA GLY A 259 20.26 6.99 0.28
C GLY A 259 20.79 8.43 0.29
N THR A 260 20.22 9.32 1.08
CA THR A 260 20.69 10.72 1.20
C THR A 260 22.08 10.84 1.83
N VAL A 261 22.50 9.83 2.58
CA VAL A 261 23.81 9.72 3.22
C VAL A 261 24.72 8.76 2.45
N MET A 262 24.20 7.57 2.13
CA MET A 262 24.98 6.51 1.47
C MET A 262 25.47 6.90 0.08
N ASP A 263 24.59 7.44 -0.77
CA ASP A 263 24.96 7.77 -2.15
C ASP A 263 26.08 8.81 -2.25
N PRO A 264 26.09 9.91 -1.47
CA PRO A 264 27.23 10.82 -1.41
C PRO A 264 28.53 10.16 -0.93
N VAL A 265 28.45 9.26 0.07
CA VAL A 265 29.64 8.54 0.55
C VAL A 265 30.20 7.63 -0.53
N LEU A 266 29.37 6.82 -1.18
CA LEU A 266 29.80 5.90 -2.24
C LEU A 266 30.35 6.65 -3.45
N SER A 267 29.78 7.83 -3.77
CA SER A 267 30.16 8.61 -4.96
C SER A 267 31.42 9.47 -4.78
N TYR A 268 31.60 10.05 -3.59
CA TYR A 268 32.58 11.13 -3.40
C TYR A 268 33.62 10.87 -2.32
N CYS A 269 33.36 9.98 -1.35
CA CYS A 269 34.31 9.75 -0.27
C CYS A 269 35.65 9.19 -0.82
N GLU A 270 36.77 9.81 -0.45
CA GLU A 270 38.11 9.33 -0.82
C GLU A 270 38.50 8.05 -0.08
N ASN A 271 37.95 7.82 1.12
CA ASN A 271 38.23 6.62 1.92
C ASN A 271 37.58 5.37 1.27
N ARG A 272 38.39 4.52 0.67
CA ARG A 272 37.93 3.30 0.00
C ARG A 272 37.36 2.27 0.96
N GLU A 273 37.92 2.15 2.17
CA GLU A 273 37.46 1.18 3.18
C GLU A 273 36.05 1.52 3.66
N LEU A 274 35.75 2.80 3.87
CA LEU A 274 34.41 3.26 4.21
C LEU A 274 33.42 2.94 3.08
N ARG A 275 33.78 3.23 1.83
CA ARG A 275 32.91 2.90 0.68
C ARG A 275 32.65 1.40 0.59
N GLU A 276 33.66 0.55 0.78
CA GLU A 276 33.51 -0.91 0.79
C GLU A 276 32.61 -1.38 1.94
N THR A 277 32.81 -0.83 3.14
CA THR A 277 32.01 -1.17 4.30
C THR A 277 30.52 -0.85 4.09
N MET A 278 30.23 0.34 3.58
CA MET A 278 28.84 0.75 3.30
C MET A 278 28.24 -0.05 2.13
N PHE A 279 29.00 -0.30 1.06
CA PHE A 279 28.54 -1.11 -0.06
C PHE A 279 28.18 -2.53 0.40
N ARG A 280 29.06 -3.20 1.15
CA ARG A 280 28.78 -4.53 1.69
C ARG A 280 27.59 -4.55 2.62
N ALA A 281 27.46 -3.55 3.50
CA ALA A 281 26.33 -3.43 4.39
C ALA A 281 25.00 -3.25 3.64
N SER A 282 25.00 -2.46 2.56
CA SER A 282 23.83 -2.28 1.70
C SER A 282 23.48 -3.57 0.93
N ASP A 283 24.46 -4.25 0.36
CA ASP A 283 24.25 -5.48 -0.43
C ASP A 283 23.78 -6.67 0.43
N THR A 284 24.03 -6.64 1.73
CA THR A 284 23.64 -7.70 2.66
C THR A 284 22.50 -7.32 3.61
N VAL A 285 21.79 -6.24 3.30
CA VAL A 285 20.60 -5.84 4.08
C VAL A 285 19.61 -6.99 4.19
N ALA A 286 19.14 -7.24 5.41
CA ALA A 286 18.18 -8.29 5.73
C ALA A 286 18.56 -9.71 5.22
N SER A 287 19.87 -10.01 5.13
CA SER A 287 20.37 -11.34 4.74
C SER A 287 20.87 -12.17 5.93
N SER A 288 20.80 -11.63 7.14
CA SER A 288 21.22 -12.31 8.39
C SER A 288 20.64 -11.64 9.63
N GLY A 289 20.75 -12.31 10.79
CA GLY A 289 20.34 -11.76 12.09
C GLY A 289 18.80 -11.74 12.26
N PRO A 290 18.28 -10.82 13.12
CA PRO A 290 16.86 -10.82 13.48
C PRO A 290 15.93 -10.43 12.33
N HIS A 291 16.43 -9.79 11.28
CA HIS A 291 15.69 -9.33 10.10
C HIS A 291 16.00 -10.16 8.85
N ASP A 292 16.51 -11.38 9.00
CA ASP A 292 16.89 -12.25 7.88
C ASP A 292 15.66 -12.63 7.03
N ASN A 293 15.68 -12.27 5.76
CA ASN A 293 14.63 -12.55 4.79
C ASN A 293 14.84 -13.86 3.99
N SER A 294 15.91 -14.63 4.25
CA SER A 294 16.25 -15.80 3.43
C SER A 294 15.10 -16.81 3.34
N GLU A 295 14.49 -17.17 4.47
CA GLU A 295 13.37 -18.11 4.49
C GLU A 295 12.06 -17.46 3.98
N VAL A 296 11.84 -16.19 4.26
CA VAL A 296 10.69 -15.42 3.73
C VAL A 296 10.74 -15.40 2.20
N LEU A 297 11.91 -15.10 1.63
CA LEU A 297 12.10 -15.07 0.17
C LEU A 297 11.87 -16.44 -0.47
N LYS A 298 12.43 -17.51 0.09
CA LYS A 298 12.18 -18.87 -0.40
C LYS A 298 10.69 -19.20 -0.44
N LYS A 299 9.97 -18.86 0.62
CA LYS A 299 8.54 -19.10 0.71
C LYS A 299 7.73 -18.28 -0.28
N ILE A 300 8.08 -17.00 -0.48
CA ILE A 300 7.50 -16.15 -1.52
C ILE A 300 7.67 -16.79 -2.91
N LEU A 301 8.88 -17.26 -3.24
CA LEU A 301 9.14 -17.90 -4.52
C LEU A 301 8.35 -19.21 -4.71
N GLN A 302 8.25 -20.03 -3.68
CA GLN A 302 7.44 -21.25 -3.71
C GLN A 302 5.95 -20.95 -3.95
N ILE A 303 5.39 -19.98 -3.22
CA ILE A 303 3.98 -19.59 -3.39
C ILE A 303 3.74 -18.99 -4.78
N ARG A 304 4.66 -18.19 -5.30
CA ARG A 304 4.56 -17.65 -6.66
C ARG A 304 4.51 -18.74 -7.71
N GLN A 305 5.34 -19.78 -7.56
CA GLN A 305 5.32 -20.94 -8.45
C GLN A 305 4.00 -21.71 -8.34
N GLN A 306 3.52 -22.00 -7.14
CA GLN A 306 2.23 -22.67 -6.92
C GLN A 306 1.05 -21.87 -7.52
N ASN A 307 1.04 -20.55 -7.37
CA ASN A 307 0.03 -19.69 -7.99
C ASN A 307 0.09 -19.76 -9.52
N ALA A 308 1.28 -19.77 -10.12
CA ALA A 308 1.45 -19.92 -11.56
C ALA A 308 0.86 -21.25 -12.06
N GLU A 309 1.17 -22.35 -11.39
CA GLU A 309 0.66 -23.70 -11.72
C GLU A 309 -0.86 -23.79 -11.59
N LEU A 310 -1.46 -23.22 -10.52
CA LEU A 310 -2.92 -23.15 -10.35
C LEU A 310 -3.62 -22.40 -11.47
N LEU A 311 -2.96 -21.38 -12.02
CA LEU A 311 -3.46 -20.56 -13.13
C LEU A 311 -3.13 -21.13 -14.52
N GLY A 312 -2.44 -22.29 -14.59
CA GLY A 312 -2.10 -22.98 -15.84
C GLY A 312 -0.82 -22.49 -16.52
N PHE A 313 0.04 -21.77 -15.83
CA PHE A 313 1.37 -21.37 -16.29
C PHE A 313 2.43 -22.39 -15.86
N SER A 314 3.48 -22.55 -16.66
CA SER A 314 4.57 -23.48 -16.35
C SER A 314 5.45 -22.94 -15.20
N ASN A 315 5.55 -21.62 -15.08
CA ASN A 315 6.37 -20.95 -14.07
C ASN A 315 5.87 -19.53 -13.78
N TYR A 316 6.42 -18.92 -12.73
CA TYR A 316 6.06 -17.57 -12.33
C TYR A 316 6.49 -16.51 -13.35
N ASP A 317 7.53 -16.73 -14.14
CA ASP A 317 8.01 -15.75 -15.14
C ASP A 317 6.96 -15.57 -16.23
N GLU A 318 6.40 -16.65 -16.75
CA GLU A 318 5.30 -16.62 -17.72
C GLU A 318 4.07 -15.88 -17.16
N LEU A 319 3.67 -16.21 -15.92
CA LEU A 319 2.58 -15.52 -15.23
C LEU A 319 2.88 -14.02 -15.10
N SER A 320 4.07 -13.67 -14.66
CA SER A 320 4.49 -12.29 -14.44
C SER A 320 4.56 -11.48 -15.72
N LEU A 321 4.96 -12.10 -16.84
CA LEU A 321 5.06 -11.45 -18.14
C LEU A 321 3.70 -11.29 -18.84
N ALA A 322 2.68 -12.04 -18.44
CA ALA A 322 1.37 -11.99 -19.09
C ALA A 322 0.73 -10.59 -19.16
N THR A 323 1.03 -9.70 -18.19
CA THR A 323 0.54 -8.32 -18.13
C THR A 323 1.58 -7.28 -18.57
N LYS A 324 2.79 -7.69 -18.96
CA LYS A 324 3.89 -6.79 -19.31
C LYS A 324 4.03 -6.63 -20.82
N MET A 325 4.78 -5.63 -21.25
CA MET A 325 5.06 -5.38 -22.67
C MET A 325 6.17 -6.29 -23.23
N ALA A 326 7.01 -6.87 -22.36
CA ALA A 326 8.03 -7.83 -22.78
C ALA A 326 7.44 -9.24 -22.90
N SER A 327 7.78 -9.98 -23.94
CA SER A 327 7.51 -11.40 -24.06
C SER A 327 8.57 -12.24 -23.35
N HIS A 328 8.26 -13.51 -23.06
CA HIS A 328 9.24 -14.46 -22.49
C HIS A 328 10.51 -14.54 -23.35
N ASP A 329 10.35 -14.66 -24.67
CA ASP A 329 11.48 -14.76 -25.62
C ASP A 329 12.34 -13.48 -25.70
N ALA A 330 11.84 -12.34 -25.21
CA ALA A 330 12.57 -11.09 -25.19
C ALA A 330 13.42 -10.91 -23.91
N VAL A 331 13.17 -11.76 -22.88
CA VAL A 331 13.79 -11.66 -21.55
C VAL A 331 14.80 -12.81 -21.33
N THR A 332 14.59 -13.95 -21.98
CA THR A 332 15.48 -15.12 -21.99
C THR A 332 16.44 -15.09 -23.17
#